data_017d88161cafbd8606f6974a7c000939
#
_entry.id   017d88161cafbd8606f6974a7c000939
#
_cell.length_a   1.000
_cell.length_b   1.000
_cell.length_c   1.000
_cell.angle_alpha   90.00
_cell.angle_beta   90.00
_cell.angle_gamma   90.00
#
_symmetry.space_group_name_H-M   'P 1'
#
loop_
_entity.id
_entity.type
_entity.pdbx_description
1 polymer ?
#
loop_
_entity_poly.entity_id
_entity_poly.type
_entity_poly.pdbx_seq_one_letter_code
_entity_poly.pdbx_strand_id
1 'polypeptide(L)' 'VLGVPVESKTLHGLDSLLSIAQMPGGIPVGTLAIGKAGAINAGLLAASILALEDEALARRLATWRDKQTDSVPHDPKAK' A
#
# COMPACT_ATOMS: atom_id res chain seq x y z
N VAL A 1 -11.47 0.69 -5.74
CA VAL A 1 -11.17 -0.57 -5.03
C VAL A 1 -9.66 -0.77 -4.97
N LEU A 2 -9.17 -1.15 -3.81
CA LEU A 2 -7.75 -1.47 -3.59
C LEU A 2 -7.61 -2.97 -3.39
N GLY A 3 -6.75 -3.60 -4.18
CA GLY A 3 -6.52 -5.03 -4.13
C GLY A 3 -5.18 -5.38 -3.50
N VAL A 4 -5.20 -6.29 -2.53
CA VAL A 4 -3.98 -6.78 -1.88
C VAL A 4 -3.86 -8.28 -2.17
N PRO A 5 -2.90 -8.70 -3.02
CA PRO A 5 -2.70 -10.12 -3.25
C PRO A 5 -2.21 -10.80 -1.98
N VAL A 6 -2.74 -11.98 -1.70
CA VAL A 6 -2.27 -12.78 -0.57
C VAL A 6 -1.35 -13.87 -1.06
N GLU A 7 -0.44 -14.31 -0.20
CA GLU A 7 0.43 -15.43 -0.56
C GLU A 7 -0.36 -16.71 -0.69
N SER A 8 -0.09 -17.44 -1.75
CA SER A 8 -0.62 -18.79 -1.95
C SER A 8 0.47 -19.81 -1.68
N LYS A 9 0.07 -21.05 -1.41
CA LYS A 9 1.03 -22.12 -1.17
C LYS A 9 1.86 -22.48 -2.40
N THR A 10 1.32 -22.26 -3.59
CA THR A 10 1.94 -22.71 -4.84
C THR A 10 2.75 -21.60 -5.53
N LEU A 11 2.16 -20.40 -5.65
CA LEU A 11 2.74 -19.32 -6.45
C LEU A 11 3.13 -18.10 -5.62
N HIS A 12 3.13 -18.21 -4.29
CA HIS A 12 3.54 -17.13 -3.37
C HIS A 12 2.81 -15.79 -3.63
N GLY A 13 1.52 -15.88 -4.01
CA GLY A 13 0.70 -14.70 -4.26
C GLY A 13 0.61 -14.27 -5.71
N LEU A 14 1.36 -14.90 -6.63
CA LEU A 14 1.32 -14.55 -8.04
C LEU A 14 -0.06 -14.78 -8.65
N ASP A 15 -0.72 -15.87 -8.31
CA ASP A 15 -2.07 -16.17 -8.76
C ASP A 15 -3.08 -15.12 -8.29
N SER A 16 -2.98 -14.69 -7.03
CA SER A 16 -3.83 -13.62 -6.49
C SER A 16 -3.55 -12.30 -7.18
N LEU A 17 -2.27 -11.98 -7.41
CA LEU A 17 -1.88 -10.77 -8.13
C LEU A 17 -2.46 -10.74 -9.54
N LEU A 18 -2.35 -11.84 -10.29
CA LEU A 18 -2.89 -11.93 -11.63
C LEU A 18 -4.41 -11.78 -11.66
N SER A 19 -5.11 -12.37 -10.69
CA SER A 19 -6.57 -12.25 -10.58
C SER A 19 -7.00 -10.81 -10.38
N ILE A 20 -6.27 -10.06 -9.55
CA ILE A 20 -6.59 -8.65 -9.28
C ILE A 20 -6.20 -7.76 -10.46
N ALA A 21 -5.02 -7.98 -11.06
CA ALA A 21 -4.50 -7.15 -12.13
C ALA A 21 -5.25 -7.33 -13.46
N GLN A 22 -5.83 -8.50 -13.70
CA GLN A 22 -6.53 -8.83 -14.95
C GLN A 22 -8.03 -8.52 -14.90
N MET A 23 -8.40 -7.44 -14.24
CA MET A 23 -9.81 -7.03 -14.19
C MET A 23 -10.25 -6.44 -15.51
N PRO A 24 -11.52 -6.66 -15.92
CA PRO A 24 -12.03 -6.11 -17.18
C PRO A 24 -12.11 -4.59 -17.15
N GLY A 25 -12.10 -3.98 -18.34
CA GLY A 25 -12.27 -2.55 -18.49
C GLY A 25 -13.57 -2.09 -17.84
N GLY A 26 -13.52 -0.98 -17.13
CA GLY A 26 -14.65 -0.45 -16.39
C GLY A 26 -14.72 -0.91 -14.93
N ILE A 27 -13.85 -1.84 -14.53
CA ILE A 27 -13.74 -2.30 -13.15
C ILE A 27 -12.30 -2.05 -12.68
N PRO A 28 -11.99 -0.81 -12.28
CA PRO A 28 -10.62 -0.46 -11.88
C PRO A 28 -10.31 -0.96 -10.47
N VAL A 29 -9.18 -1.62 -10.33
CA VAL A 29 -8.68 -2.07 -9.02
C VAL A 29 -7.24 -1.62 -8.87
N GLY A 30 -6.95 -0.80 -7.86
CA GLY A 30 -5.58 -0.45 -7.50
C GLY A 30 -4.90 -1.65 -6.86
N THR A 31 -3.85 -2.15 -7.50
CA THR A 31 -3.15 -3.35 -7.05
C THR A 31 -1.90 -2.97 -6.26
N LEU A 32 -1.72 -3.59 -5.10
CA LEU A 32 -0.65 -3.30 -4.17
C LEU A 32 0.26 -4.52 -3.99
N ALA A 33 1.27 -4.37 -3.14
CA ALA A 33 2.22 -5.45 -2.89
C ALA A 33 1.53 -6.69 -2.29
N ILE A 34 2.17 -7.83 -2.44
CA ILE A 34 1.65 -9.09 -1.91
C ILE A 34 1.79 -9.13 -0.38
N GLY A 35 0.73 -9.56 0.29
CA GLY A 35 0.75 -9.87 1.71
C GLY A 35 0.73 -8.66 2.64
N LYS A 36 1.47 -8.73 3.72
CA LYS A 36 1.42 -7.74 4.81
C LYS A 36 1.81 -6.33 4.36
N ALA A 37 2.85 -6.21 3.54
CA ALA A 37 3.29 -4.90 3.03
C ALA A 37 2.19 -4.24 2.20
N GLY A 38 1.50 -5.03 1.36
CA GLY A 38 0.38 -4.55 0.57
C GLY A 38 -0.79 -4.09 1.43
N ALA A 39 -1.09 -4.82 2.50
CA ALA A 39 -2.17 -4.45 3.42
C ALA A 39 -1.86 -3.13 4.12
N ILE A 40 -0.63 -2.93 4.58
CA ILE A 40 -0.21 -1.67 5.19
C ILE A 40 -0.34 -0.52 4.19
N ASN A 41 0.16 -0.72 2.97
CA ASN A 41 0.10 0.31 1.93
C ASN A 41 -1.34 0.59 1.48
N ALA A 42 -2.21 -0.40 1.47
CA ALA A 42 -3.62 -0.20 1.17
C ALA A 42 -4.28 0.71 2.21
N GLY A 43 -4.00 0.48 3.49
CA GLY A 43 -4.48 1.34 4.57
C GLY A 43 -3.98 2.77 4.43
N LEU A 44 -2.70 2.95 4.12
CA LEU A 44 -2.10 4.27 3.93
C LEU A 44 -2.66 4.98 2.71
N LEU A 45 -2.87 4.26 1.60
CA LEU A 45 -3.45 4.85 0.40
C LEU A 45 -4.90 5.25 0.63
N ALA A 46 -5.69 4.41 1.28
CA ALA A 46 -7.07 4.74 1.64
C ALA A 46 -7.12 5.98 2.55
N ALA A 47 -6.25 6.06 3.54
CA ALA A 47 -6.15 7.23 4.41
C ALA A 47 -5.75 8.48 3.63
N SER A 48 -4.84 8.35 2.65
CA SER A 48 -4.43 9.47 1.79
C SER A 48 -5.60 10.00 0.97
N ILE A 49 -6.45 9.13 0.46
CA ILE A 49 -7.64 9.52 -0.29
C ILE A 49 -8.62 10.27 0.62
N LEU A 50 -8.87 9.76 1.81
CA LEU A 50 -9.76 10.40 2.78
C LEU A 50 -9.18 11.75 3.27
N ALA A 51 -7.87 11.87 3.35
CA ALA A 51 -7.19 13.08 3.80
C ALA A 51 -7.37 14.26 2.85
N LEU A 52 -7.81 14.04 1.61
CA LEU A 52 -8.10 15.12 0.66
C LEU A 52 -9.18 16.06 1.20
N GLU A 53 -10.08 15.58 2.06
CA GLU A 53 -11.16 16.37 2.66
C GLU A 53 -11.15 16.35 4.19
N ASP A 54 -10.06 15.88 4.81
CA ASP A 54 -9.92 15.79 6.26
C ASP A 54 -8.54 16.28 6.68
N GLU A 55 -8.46 17.53 7.12
CA GLU A 55 -7.20 18.17 7.52
C GLU A 55 -6.55 17.50 8.73
N ALA A 56 -7.34 17.03 9.68
CA ALA A 56 -6.81 16.34 10.87
C ALA A 56 -6.13 15.05 10.48
N LEU A 57 -6.73 14.29 9.56
CA LEU A 57 -6.16 13.06 9.04
C LEU A 57 -4.90 13.35 8.20
N ALA A 58 -4.94 14.40 7.39
CA ALA A 58 -3.77 14.82 6.59
C ALA A 58 -2.57 15.12 7.49
N ARG A 59 -2.78 15.82 8.61
CA ARG A 59 -1.71 16.12 9.57
C ARG A 59 -1.17 14.86 10.23
N ARG A 60 -2.05 13.93 10.59
CA ARG A 60 -1.61 12.65 11.17
C ARG A 60 -0.79 11.81 10.21
N LEU A 61 -1.18 11.80 8.93
CA LEU A 61 -0.41 11.12 7.88
C LEU A 61 0.96 11.77 7.69
N ALA A 62 1.02 13.10 7.66
CA ALA A 62 2.27 13.82 7.52
C ALA A 62 3.21 13.50 8.68
N THR A 63 2.69 13.48 9.92
CA THR A 63 3.47 13.12 11.11
C THR A 63 3.98 11.68 11.01
N TRP A 64 3.14 10.75 10.58
CA TRP A 64 3.52 9.36 10.43
C TRP A 64 4.63 9.19 9.38
N ARG A 65 4.51 9.88 8.24
CA ARG A 65 5.51 9.84 7.18
C ARG A 65 6.84 10.44 7.63
N ASP A 66 6.80 11.51 8.39
CA ASP A 66 8.02 12.12 8.94
C ASP A 66 8.74 11.14 9.87
N LYS A 67 8.02 10.43 10.74
CA LYS A 67 8.59 9.40 11.59
C LYS A 67 9.19 8.25 10.77
N GLN A 68 8.52 7.86 9.70
CA GLN A 68 9.00 6.82 8.81
C GLN A 68 10.30 7.25 8.13
N THR A 69 10.36 8.48 7.66
CA THR A 69 11.55 9.04 7.04
C THR A 69 12.72 9.10 8.02
N ASP A 70 12.46 9.54 9.25
CA ASP A 70 13.48 9.63 10.30
C ASP A 70 14.02 8.26 10.72
N SER A 71 13.23 7.19 10.54
CA SER A 71 13.66 5.84 10.86
C SER A 71 14.56 5.23 9.79
N VAL A 72 14.64 5.83 8.61
CA VAL A 72 15.46 5.34 7.50
C VAL A 72 16.90 5.86 7.65
N PRO A 73 17.93 5.01 7.58
CA PRO A 73 19.33 5.48 7.63
C PRO A 73 19.62 6.46 6.50
N HIS A 74 20.28 7.59 6.84
CA HIS A 74 20.68 8.58 5.84
C HIS A 74 21.92 8.15 5.06
N ASP A 75 22.71 7.23 5.60
CA ASP A 75 23.91 6.70 4.95
C ASP A 75 23.57 5.41 4.23
N PRO A 76 23.70 5.35 2.89
CA PRO A 76 23.44 4.13 2.14
C PRO A 76 24.28 2.95 2.58
N LYS A 77 25.43 3.19 3.19
CA LYS A 77 26.31 2.12 3.68
C LYS A 77 25.86 1.54 5.01
N ALA A 78 24.89 2.15 5.67
CA ALA A 78 24.34 1.68 6.95
C ALA A 78 23.30 0.55 6.79
N LYS A 79 23.06 0.14 5.59
CA LYS A 79 22.10 -0.94 5.30
C LYS A 79 22.68 -2.31 5.60
#